data_b153e7165c97dd43eadaa8c94579533d
#
_entry.id   b153e7165c97dd43eadaa8c94579533d
#
_cell.length_a   1.000
_cell.length_b   1.000
_cell.length_c   1.000
_cell.angle_alpha   90.00
_cell.angle_beta   90.00
_cell.angle_gamma   90.00
#
_symmetry.space_group_name_H-M   'P 1'
#
loop_
_entity.id
_entity.type
_entity.pdbx_description
1 polymer ?
#
loop_
_entity_poly.entity_id
_entity_poly.type
_entity_poly.pdbx_seq_one_letter_code
_entity_poly.pdbx_strand_id
1 'polypeptide(L)'
;MKYTYHLTIPYQDVDASRRIRLYTLENYLLNVAGKTADQMGIGIPTLLPMNYTWIITHLNLEMLYLPKHNEEIIVETWIERNAHMLSVRDFRIYQSQQDGSQQLIGCAKTVWAVLDLTTREIVNIFDHEMFDGSVDGEVLNMARAARLRPIQLDNLEDDTEALQAGEV
;
A
#
# COMPACT_ATOMS: atom_id res chain seq x y z
N MET A 1 2.11 -0.76 -16.64
CA MET A 1 1.00 -1.75 -16.69
C MET A 1 0.15 -1.62 -15.43
N LYS A 2 -1.18 -1.53 -15.58
CA LYS A 2 -2.13 -1.45 -14.46
C LYS A 2 -2.88 -2.76 -14.30
N TYR A 3 -3.23 -3.06 -13.06
CA TYR A 3 -3.98 -4.26 -12.68
C TYR A 3 -5.26 -3.86 -11.95
N THR A 4 -6.34 -4.57 -12.20
CA THR A 4 -7.66 -4.25 -11.64
C THR A 4 -8.22 -5.47 -10.91
N TYR A 5 -8.75 -5.25 -9.72
CA TYR A 5 -9.34 -6.27 -8.85
C TYR A 5 -10.73 -5.84 -8.40
N HIS A 6 -11.67 -6.78 -8.47
CA HIS A 6 -13.03 -6.60 -7.97
C HIS A 6 -13.16 -7.29 -6.61
N LEU A 7 -13.63 -6.57 -5.60
CA LEU A 7 -13.74 -7.01 -4.23
C LEU A 7 -15.10 -6.64 -3.67
N THR A 8 -15.80 -7.59 -3.05
CA THR A 8 -17.05 -7.34 -2.34
C THR A 8 -16.76 -7.26 -0.85
N ILE A 9 -17.34 -6.30 -0.15
CA ILE A 9 -17.12 -6.10 1.29
C ILE A 9 -17.95 -7.10 2.09
N PRO A 10 -17.35 -8.08 2.76
CA PRO A 10 -18.08 -9.07 3.54
C PRO A 10 -18.46 -8.52 4.91
N TYR A 11 -19.45 -9.14 5.55
CA TYR A 11 -20.00 -8.68 6.82
C TYR A 11 -18.96 -8.61 7.97
N GLN A 12 -18.03 -9.55 8.03
CA GLN A 12 -17.01 -9.59 9.09
C GLN A 12 -16.00 -8.44 9.03
N ASP A 13 -15.92 -7.73 7.91
CA ASP A 13 -14.93 -6.68 7.66
C ASP A 13 -15.44 -5.28 7.97
N VAL A 14 -16.72 -5.16 8.35
CA VAL A 14 -17.34 -3.88 8.68
C VAL A 14 -17.44 -3.66 10.20
N ASP A 15 -17.60 -2.41 10.56
CA ASP A 15 -17.87 -1.98 11.93
C ASP A 15 -19.39 -1.96 12.25
N ALA A 16 -19.75 -1.44 13.42
CA ALA A 16 -21.15 -1.30 13.84
C ALA A 16 -21.98 -0.36 12.92
N SER A 17 -21.33 0.56 12.20
CA SER A 17 -21.98 1.43 11.21
C SER A 17 -22.11 0.76 9.83
N ARG A 18 -21.73 -0.52 9.72
CA ARG A 18 -21.69 -1.34 8.50
C ARG A 18 -20.70 -0.83 7.45
N ARG A 19 -19.70 -0.03 7.84
CA ARG A 19 -18.64 0.45 6.97
C ARG A 19 -17.38 -0.35 7.17
N ILE A 20 -16.61 -0.55 6.11
CA ILE A 20 -15.32 -1.24 6.19
C ILE A 20 -14.42 -0.53 7.21
N ARG A 21 -13.75 -1.32 8.03
CA ARG A 21 -12.71 -0.78 8.92
C ARG A 21 -11.49 -0.38 8.12
N LEU A 22 -10.87 0.75 8.45
CA LEU A 22 -9.76 1.30 7.68
C LEU A 22 -8.58 0.31 7.57
N TYR A 23 -8.21 -0.33 8.68
CA TYR A 23 -7.13 -1.33 8.68
C TYR A 23 -7.45 -2.57 7.82
N THR A 24 -8.73 -2.93 7.69
CA THR A 24 -9.16 -4.03 6.81
C THR A 24 -9.01 -3.64 5.34
N LEU A 25 -9.35 -2.38 5.01
CA LEU A 25 -9.12 -1.86 3.67
C LEU A 25 -7.63 -1.81 3.31
N GLU A 26 -6.78 -1.40 4.26
CA GLU A 26 -5.32 -1.46 4.09
C GLU A 26 -4.86 -2.89 3.76
N ASN A 27 -5.34 -3.90 4.50
CA ASN A 27 -5.04 -5.31 4.22
C ASN A 27 -5.47 -5.73 2.81
N TYR A 28 -6.60 -5.24 2.31
CA TYR A 28 -7.02 -5.49 0.93
C TYR A 28 -6.03 -4.93 -0.07
N LEU A 29 -5.54 -3.70 0.14
CA LEU A 29 -4.55 -3.08 -0.74
C LEU A 29 -3.21 -3.85 -0.71
N LEU A 30 -2.77 -4.29 0.47
CA LEU A 30 -1.55 -5.10 0.60
C LEU A 30 -1.69 -6.47 -0.09
N ASN A 31 -2.85 -7.12 0.03
CA ASN A 31 -3.14 -8.37 -0.67
C ASN A 31 -3.17 -8.18 -2.20
N VAL A 32 -3.75 -7.10 -2.67
CA VAL A 32 -3.76 -6.73 -4.10
C VAL A 32 -2.33 -6.48 -4.59
N ALA A 33 -1.51 -5.76 -3.80
CA ALA A 33 -0.09 -5.53 -4.12
C ALA A 33 0.68 -6.85 -4.25
N GLY A 34 0.50 -7.77 -3.29
CA GLY A 34 1.15 -9.08 -3.30
C GLY A 34 0.74 -9.92 -4.52
N LYS A 35 -0.56 -10.06 -4.78
CA LYS A 35 -1.07 -10.77 -5.97
C LYS A 35 -0.53 -10.18 -7.27
N THR A 36 -0.47 -8.86 -7.36
CA THR A 36 0.07 -8.18 -8.53
C THR A 36 1.57 -8.46 -8.70
N ALA A 37 2.34 -8.40 -7.60
CA ALA A 37 3.76 -8.71 -7.62
C ALA A 37 4.02 -10.17 -8.05
N ASP A 38 3.20 -11.13 -7.58
CA ASP A 38 3.27 -12.52 -8.01
C ASP A 38 3.01 -12.67 -9.52
N GLN A 39 1.98 -11.99 -10.05
CA GLN A 39 1.66 -12.00 -11.49
C GLN A 39 2.77 -11.36 -12.35
N MET A 40 3.49 -10.40 -11.79
CA MET A 40 4.63 -9.75 -12.45
C MET A 40 5.93 -10.57 -12.33
N GLY A 41 5.95 -11.66 -11.57
CA GLY A 41 7.15 -12.46 -11.33
C GLY A 41 8.15 -11.84 -10.35
N ILE A 42 7.74 -10.83 -9.60
CA ILE A 42 8.56 -10.13 -8.60
C ILE A 42 8.00 -10.28 -7.17
N GLY A 43 7.10 -11.22 -6.98
CA GLY A 43 6.47 -11.48 -5.69
C GLY A 43 7.32 -12.34 -4.75
N ILE A 44 6.76 -12.65 -3.58
CA ILE A 44 7.43 -13.46 -2.54
C ILE A 44 7.89 -14.83 -3.07
N PRO A 45 7.11 -15.57 -3.87
CA PRO A 45 7.56 -16.86 -4.41
C PRO A 45 8.85 -16.77 -5.23
N THR A 46 9.11 -15.65 -5.88
CA THR A 46 10.33 -15.40 -6.66
C THR A 46 11.48 -14.92 -5.77
N LEU A 47 11.22 -14.01 -4.84
CA LEU A 47 12.26 -13.37 -4.04
C LEU A 47 12.77 -14.26 -2.90
N LEU A 48 11.89 -15.04 -2.27
CA LEU A 48 12.25 -15.85 -1.11
C LEU A 48 13.34 -16.90 -1.38
N PRO A 49 13.35 -17.62 -2.53
CA PRO A 49 14.46 -18.49 -2.90
C PRO A 49 15.80 -17.77 -3.10
N MET A 50 15.76 -16.47 -3.40
CA MET A 50 16.94 -15.60 -3.51
C MET A 50 17.36 -15.02 -2.15
N ASN A 51 16.71 -15.43 -1.06
CA ASN A 51 16.90 -14.92 0.30
C ASN A 51 16.48 -13.45 0.48
N TYR A 52 15.52 -12.98 -0.32
CA TYR A 52 14.97 -11.64 -0.27
C TYR A 52 13.48 -11.65 0.09
N THR A 53 13.01 -10.53 0.64
CA THR A 53 11.57 -10.31 0.88
C THR A 53 11.21 -8.84 0.70
N TRP A 54 9.93 -8.59 0.37
CA TRP A 54 9.38 -7.24 0.38
C TRP A 54 9.11 -6.77 1.81
N ILE A 55 9.43 -5.50 2.06
CA ILE A 55 8.97 -4.78 3.25
C ILE A 55 8.27 -3.50 2.81
N ILE A 56 7.17 -3.17 3.49
CA ILE A 56 6.50 -1.88 3.33
C ILE A 56 7.15 -0.87 4.27
N THR A 57 7.51 0.30 3.76
CA THR A 57 8.11 1.38 4.55
C THR A 57 7.11 2.50 4.83
N HIS A 58 6.21 2.78 3.88
CA HIS A 58 5.17 3.80 4.02
C HIS A 58 3.88 3.34 3.37
N LEU A 59 2.76 3.73 3.98
CA LEU A 59 1.43 3.62 3.42
C LEU A 59 0.67 4.92 3.70
N ASN A 60 0.17 5.54 2.63
CA ASN A 60 -0.74 6.67 2.71
C ASN A 60 -2.06 6.27 2.06
N LEU A 61 -3.16 6.48 2.76
CA LEU A 61 -4.52 6.16 2.31
C LEU A 61 -5.41 7.37 2.50
N GLU A 62 -6.04 7.83 1.42
CA GLU A 62 -7.03 8.91 1.43
C GLU A 62 -8.36 8.36 0.96
N MET A 63 -9.40 8.42 1.80
CA MET A 63 -10.74 7.96 1.49
C MET A 63 -11.74 9.11 1.49
N LEU A 64 -12.54 9.21 0.44
CA LEU A 64 -13.70 10.10 0.35
C LEU A 64 -14.95 9.42 0.88
N TYR A 65 -15.00 8.09 0.77
CA TYR A 65 -16.11 7.26 1.19
C TYR A 65 -15.60 5.91 1.68
N LEU A 66 -16.13 5.42 2.80
CA LEU A 66 -15.86 4.07 3.29
C LEU A 66 -16.98 3.12 2.84
N PRO A 67 -16.68 2.12 2.01
CA PRO A 67 -17.66 1.16 1.50
C PRO A 67 -18.36 0.41 2.61
N LYS A 68 -19.64 0.07 2.35
CA LYS A 68 -20.48 -0.69 3.25
C LYS A 68 -20.48 -2.19 2.93
N HIS A 69 -21.01 -2.97 3.84
CA HIS A 69 -21.32 -4.37 3.61
C HIS A 69 -22.08 -4.59 2.30
N ASN A 70 -21.67 -5.60 1.53
CA ASN A 70 -22.19 -5.98 0.21
C ASN A 70 -21.92 -4.96 -0.93
N GLU A 71 -21.26 -3.86 -0.67
CA GLU A 71 -20.81 -3.00 -1.78
C GLU A 71 -19.61 -3.62 -2.47
N GLU A 72 -19.56 -3.47 -3.80
CA GLU A 72 -18.41 -3.85 -4.61
C GLU A 72 -17.49 -2.66 -4.80
N ILE A 73 -16.20 -2.90 -4.57
CA ILE A 73 -15.14 -1.96 -4.89
C ILE A 73 -14.24 -2.52 -5.99
N ILE A 74 -13.67 -1.61 -6.75
CA ILE A 74 -12.70 -1.91 -7.80
C ILE A 74 -11.40 -1.23 -7.38
N VAL A 75 -10.35 -2.03 -7.23
CA VAL A 75 -9.02 -1.55 -6.90
C VAL A 75 -8.13 -1.64 -8.13
N GLU A 76 -7.72 -0.50 -8.64
CA GLU A 76 -6.70 -0.37 -9.69
C GLU A 76 -5.35 -0.12 -9.03
N THR A 77 -4.28 -0.81 -9.46
CA THR A 77 -2.93 -0.62 -8.92
C THR A 77 -1.86 -0.72 -9.99
N TRP A 78 -0.77 0.02 -9.80
CA TRP A 78 0.41 0.02 -10.66
C TRP A 78 1.66 0.43 -9.89
N ILE A 79 2.84 0.13 -10.45
CA ILE A 79 4.10 0.68 -9.96
C ILE A 79 4.34 2.02 -10.65
N GLU A 80 4.37 3.11 -9.87
CA GLU A 80 4.69 4.45 -10.36
C GLU A 80 6.14 4.52 -10.80
N ARG A 81 7.05 4.06 -9.94
CA ARG A 81 8.50 4.07 -10.21
C ARG A 81 9.25 3.10 -9.30
N ASN A 82 10.39 2.66 -9.80
CA ASN A 82 11.47 2.07 -9.02
C ASN A 82 12.64 3.08 -9.02
N ALA A 83 13.14 3.44 -7.85
CA ALA A 83 14.22 4.41 -7.73
C ALA A 83 15.13 4.05 -6.56
N HIS A 84 16.42 3.88 -6.84
CA HIS A 84 17.42 3.46 -5.86
C HIS A 84 17.02 2.14 -5.18
N MET A 85 16.66 2.20 -3.89
CA MET A 85 16.31 1.03 -3.07
C MET A 85 14.79 0.94 -2.83
N LEU A 86 13.98 1.75 -3.49
CA LEU A 86 12.55 1.89 -3.21
C LEU A 86 11.70 1.69 -4.46
N SER A 87 10.55 1.04 -4.28
CA SER A 87 9.48 0.93 -5.26
C SER A 87 8.24 1.67 -4.75
N VAL A 88 7.69 2.54 -5.57
CA VAL A 88 6.47 3.29 -5.27
C VAL A 88 5.32 2.66 -6.03
N ARG A 89 4.28 2.26 -5.31
CA ARG A 89 3.06 1.67 -5.85
C ARG A 89 1.85 2.51 -5.50
N ASP A 90 1.03 2.76 -6.49
CA ASP A 90 -0.19 3.55 -6.40
C ASP A 90 -1.44 2.69 -6.50
N PHE A 91 -2.53 3.22 -5.91
CA PHE A 91 -3.85 2.60 -5.95
C PHE A 91 -4.92 3.67 -6.17
N ARG A 92 -5.92 3.34 -7.00
CA ARG A 92 -7.23 3.99 -7.02
C ARG A 92 -8.28 3.02 -6.58
N ILE A 93 -9.23 3.51 -5.80
CA ILE A 93 -10.32 2.71 -5.26
C ILE A 93 -11.62 3.32 -5.78
N TYR A 94 -12.37 2.52 -6.51
CA TYR A 94 -13.67 2.93 -7.06
C TYR A 94 -14.78 2.12 -6.41
N GLN A 95 -15.95 2.70 -6.31
CA GLN A 95 -17.20 2.00 -6.00
C GLN A 95 -17.92 1.71 -7.30
N SER A 96 -18.38 0.47 -7.46
CA SER A 96 -19.27 0.07 -8.56
C SER A 96 -20.67 0.61 -8.29
N GLN A 97 -21.27 1.31 -9.25
CA GLN A 97 -22.62 1.84 -9.14
C GLN A 97 -23.62 0.91 -9.83
N GLN A 98 -24.90 0.98 -9.46
CA GLN A 98 -25.94 0.12 -10.02
C GLN A 98 -26.16 0.32 -11.54
N ASP A 99 -25.83 1.50 -12.06
CA ASP A 99 -25.88 1.82 -13.48
C ASP A 99 -24.64 1.36 -14.28
N GLY A 100 -23.72 0.65 -13.62
CA GLY A 100 -22.46 0.19 -14.19
C GLY A 100 -21.34 1.24 -14.25
N SER A 101 -21.60 2.47 -13.78
CA SER A 101 -20.55 3.49 -13.65
C SER A 101 -19.65 3.20 -12.44
N GLN A 102 -18.49 3.84 -12.43
CA GLN A 102 -17.51 3.73 -11.35
C GLN A 102 -17.27 5.11 -10.74
N GLN A 103 -17.37 5.21 -9.42
CA GLN A 103 -17.10 6.43 -8.69
C GLN A 103 -15.78 6.26 -7.93
N LEU A 104 -14.82 7.18 -8.12
CA LEU A 104 -13.60 7.23 -7.33
C LEU A 104 -13.95 7.56 -5.86
N ILE A 105 -13.61 6.66 -4.94
CA ILE A 105 -13.91 6.80 -3.50
C ILE A 105 -12.66 6.89 -2.64
N GLY A 106 -11.49 6.64 -3.20
CA GLY A 106 -10.23 6.77 -2.48
C GLY A 106 -9.01 6.49 -3.34
N CYS A 107 -7.87 6.76 -2.78
CA CYS A 107 -6.58 6.45 -3.37
C CYS A 107 -5.55 6.12 -2.28
N ALA A 108 -4.52 5.38 -2.65
CA ALA A 108 -3.41 5.07 -1.76
C ALA A 108 -2.08 5.10 -2.49
N LYS A 109 -1.02 5.38 -1.74
CA LYS A 109 0.37 5.29 -2.18
C LYS A 109 1.16 4.51 -1.15
N THR A 110 1.90 3.52 -1.61
CA THR A 110 2.77 2.69 -0.77
C THR A 110 4.20 2.76 -1.26
N VAL A 111 5.14 2.69 -0.32
CA VAL A 111 6.57 2.64 -0.62
C VAL A 111 7.12 1.33 -0.08
N TRP A 112 7.82 0.61 -0.92
CA TRP A 112 8.35 -0.70 -0.65
C TRP A 112 9.85 -0.73 -0.83
N ALA A 113 10.51 -1.61 -0.08
CA ALA A 113 11.92 -1.94 -0.25
C ALA A 113 12.09 -3.46 -0.25
N VAL A 114 13.23 -3.93 -0.75
CA VAL A 114 13.60 -5.34 -0.66
C VAL A 114 14.65 -5.50 0.41
N LEU A 115 14.40 -6.44 1.32
CA LEU A 115 15.26 -6.78 2.45
C LEU A 115 15.98 -8.10 2.17
N ASP A 116 17.32 -8.13 2.38
CA ASP A 116 18.09 -9.36 2.50
C ASP A 116 17.80 -10.00 3.86
N LEU A 117 17.36 -11.26 3.86
CA LEU A 117 16.96 -11.96 5.08
C LEU A 117 18.16 -12.38 5.96
N THR A 118 19.38 -12.44 5.39
CA THR A 118 20.59 -12.77 6.12
C THR A 118 21.21 -11.53 6.76
N THR A 119 21.44 -10.48 5.96
CA THR A 119 22.11 -9.26 6.45
C THR A 119 21.17 -8.32 7.17
N ARG A 120 19.86 -8.44 6.92
CA ARG A 120 18.80 -7.52 7.39
C ARG A 120 18.95 -6.10 6.85
N GLU A 121 19.60 -5.96 5.72
CA GLU A 121 19.79 -4.68 5.04
C GLU A 121 18.85 -4.55 3.84
N ILE A 122 18.49 -3.31 3.53
CA ILE A 122 17.76 -2.99 2.30
C ILE A 122 18.74 -3.07 1.14
N VAL A 123 18.32 -3.77 0.07
CA VAL A 123 19.15 -3.98 -1.11
C VAL A 123 18.54 -3.32 -2.35
N ASN A 124 19.41 -2.83 -3.23
CA ASN A 124 19.01 -2.37 -4.54
C ASN A 124 19.03 -3.56 -5.52
N ILE A 125 17.83 -4.02 -5.90
CA ILE A 125 17.69 -5.08 -6.90
C ILE A 125 16.87 -4.63 -8.12
N PHE A 126 16.48 -3.37 -8.18
CA PHE A 126 15.58 -2.87 -9.23
C PHE A 126 16.24 -2.75 -10.60
N ASP A 127 17.59 -2.85 -10.66
CA ASP A 127 18.34 -2.96 -11.90
C ASP A 127 18.38 -4.40 -12.47
N HIS A 128 17.83 -5.37 -11.72
CA HIS A 128 17.73 -6.74 -12.19
C HIS A 128 16.63 -6.87 -13.24
N GLU A 129 16.88 -7.68 -14.30
CA GLU A 129 15.98 -7.87 -15.44
C GLU A 129 14.55 -8.28 -15.06
N MET A 130 14.35 -8.93 -13.90
CA MET A 130 13.00 -9.28 -13.40
C MET A 130 12.08 -8.08 -13.21
N PHE A 131 12.64 -6.88 -13.04
CA PHE A 131 11.90 -5.64 -12.90
C PHE A 131 11.66 -4.90 -14.21
N ASP A 132 12.17 -5.42 -15.33
CA ASP A 132 11.99 -4.81 -16.65
C ASP A 132 10.50 -4.76 -17.01
N GLY A 133 10.03 -3.57 -17.40
CA GLY A 133 8.63 -3.33 -17.74
C GLY A 133 7.66 -3.36 -16.57
N SER A 134 8.13 -3.49 -15.31
CA SER A 134 7.27 -3.48 -14.12
C SER A 134 6.64 -2.11 -13.85
N VAL A 135 7.31 -1.04 -14.27
CA VAL A 135 6.89 0.35 -14.02
C VAL A 135 5.86 0.79 -15.07
N ASP A 136 4.76 1.41 -14.61
CA ASP A 136 3.78 2.10 -15.45
C ASP A 136 4.18 3.56 -15.71
N GLY A 137 4.71 4.23 -14.69
CA GLY A 137 5.19 5.60 -14.75
C GLY A 137 4.12 6.66 -14.51
N GLU A 138 2.84 6.30 -14.42
CA GLU A 138 1.79 7.26 -14.04
C GLU A 138 1.95 7.67 -12.58
N VAL A 139 1.96 8.98 -12.33
CA VAL A 139 2.07 9.56 -10.98
C VAL A 139 0.69 9.84 -10.42
N LEU A 140 0.38 9.24 -9.28
CA LEU A 140 -0.83 9.55 -8.53
C LEU A 140 -0.62 10.81 -7.68
N ASN A 141 -1.41 11.85 -7.94
CA ASN A 141 -1.43 13.06 -7.12
C ASN A 141 -2.41 12.87 -5.97
N MET A 142 -1.88 12.73 -4.75
CA MET A 142 -2.66 12.69 -3.51
C MET A 142 -2.63 14.07 -2.85
N ALA A 143 -3.81 14.59 -2.47
CA ALA A 143 -3.94 15.95 -1.97
C ALA A 143 -3.16 16.20 -0.66
N ARG A 144 -2.96 15.15 0.16
CA ARG A 144 -2.29 15.22 1.48
C ARG A 144 -0.90 14.59 1.50
N ALA A 145 -0.62 13.59 0.68
CA ALA A 145 0.67 12.88 0.68
C ALA A 145 1.87 13.79 0.38
N ALA A 146 1.66 14.86 -0.40
CA ALA A 146 2.68 15.86 -0.67
C ALA A 146 3.10 16.69 0.56
N ARG A 147 2.37 16.58 1.68
CA ARG A 147 2.62 17.34 2.92
C ARG A 147 3.24 16.51 4.05
N LEU A 148 3.39 15.21 3.87
CA LEU A 148 4.07 14.38 4.86
C LEU A 148 5.57 14.66 4.79
N ARG A 149 6.04 15.53 5.70
CA ARG A 149 7.47 15.66 5.98
C ARG A 149 7.95 14.34 6.59
N PRO A 150 9.17 13.88 6.29
CA PRO A 150 9.79 12.80 7.04
C PRO A 150 9.69 13.17 8.53
N ILE A 151 9.24 12.24 9.37
CA ILE A 151 9.35 12.39 10.82
C ILE A 151 10.85 12.49 11.08
N GLN A 152 11.32 13.63 11.55
CA GLN A 152 12.68 13.77 12.05
C GLN A 152 12.69 13.05 13.39
N LEU A 153 13.41 11.94 13.45
CA LEU A 153 13.56 11.10 14.65
C LEU A 153 14.21 11.84 15.81
N ASP A 154 14.85 12.98 15.54
CA ASP A 154 15.54 13.81 16.53
C ASP A 154 14.59 14.44 17.58
N ASN A 155 13.27 14.39 17.37
CA ASN A 155 12.27 14.92 18.32
C ASN A 155 11.60 13.85 19.18
N LEU A 156 12.00 12.56 19.10
CA LEU A 156 11.41 11.48 19.89
C LEU A 156 12.01 11.36 21.31
N GLU A 157 13.13 12.06 21.59
CA GLU A 157 13.73 12.05 22.94
C GLU A 157 12.95 12.86 23.98
N ASP A 158 12.18 13.87 23.55
CA ASP A 158 11.44 14.73 24.48
C ASP A 158 10.11 14.11 24.98
N ASP A 159 9.53 13.12 24.27
CA ASP A 159 8.27 12.49 24.67
C ASP A 159 8.46 11.36 25.71
N THR A 160 9.69 10.87 25.90
CA THR A 160 9.99 9.82 26.88
C THR A 160 9.94 10.35 28.33
N GLU A 161 10.21 11.63 28.57
CA GLU A 161 10.09 12.25 29.91
C GLU A 161 8.62 12.48 30.31
N ALA A 162 7.73 12.73 29.35
CA ALA A 162 6.30 12.92 29.61
C ALA A 162 5.59 11.62 30.04
N LEU A 163 6.07 10.46 29.58
CA LEU A 163 5.52 9.14 29.95
C LEU A 163 5.97 8.67 31.33
N GLN A 164 7.11 9.17 31.86
CA GLN A 164 7.60 8.85 33.21
C GLN A 164 7.00 9.72 34.31
N ALA A 165 6.37 10.84 33.97
CA ALA A 165 5.71 11.75 34.93
C ALA A 165 4.27 11.40 35.24
N GLY A 166 3.70 10.33 34.69
CA GLY A 166 2.31 9.90 34.84
C GLY A 166 2.03 8.83 35.91
N GLU A 167 3.02 8.47 36.73
CA GLU A 167 2.78 7.59 37.89
C GLU A 167 2.57 8.41 39.17
N VAL A 168 1.31 8.73 39.48
CA VAL A 168 0.77 8.88 40.84
C VAL A 168 -0.63 8.32 40.85
#